data_d134d4c1a3b3f94fcc7e63c4d3be6e6b
#
_entry.id   d134d4c1a3b3f94fcc7e63c4d3be6e6b
#
_cell.length_a   1.000
_cell.length_b   1.000
_cell.length_c   1.000
_cell.angle_alpha   90.00
_cell.angle_beta   90.00
_cell.angle_gamma   90.00
#
_symmetry.space_group_name_H-M   'P 1'
#
loop_
_entity.id
_entity.type
_entity.pdbx_description
1 polymer ?
#
loop_
_entity_poly.entity_id
_entity_poly.type
_entity_poly.pdbx_seq_one_letter_code
_entity_poly.pdbx_strand_id
1 'polypeptide(L)'
;VASIRARKRADGSEYHTLMWREDNKQRSISFDDLHEAERWKRLLDANGQSMTLAAAVHDDGLLAGPTLNELFAEHIEQLTGAGPYMIKRYKADVENHFVDLGARRVTGIKHEDIVRWIKGMQAKSWKGKPMSAKTIANKHGLLSATMSTGVRMGIRPDNPCKGVKLPKSTEHQDIIRFIEKTEWSRIIAHMDPHFVPFFQLLVGTGLRFSEATALTPKDFDLGGPTPTVRVTKAWKEDGAGGYYIGPPKTRRSVRTVSLAPSTVAAIRGPVAAAGDGYVFTLKRGGVMRSGSTYNRAWEPALKAVGIPKEDRPRIHDARHTHASWMIAAGMEIFALSRRLGHESITTTMDRYSHLMPDALFIGANIAQKALEA
;
A
#
# COMPACT_ATOMS: atom_id res chain seq x y z
N VAL A 1 -51.86 -11.83 5.16
CA VAL A 1 -50.79 -10.86 5.02
C VAL A 1 -49.89 -10.97 6.25
N ALA A 2 -48.58 -11.07 6.04
CA ALA A 2 -47.63 -11.12 7.13
C ALA A 2 -47.48 -9.73 7.77
N SER A 3 -47.17 -9.68 9.08
CA SER A 3 -46.98 -8.43 9.84
C SER A 3 -45.73 -8.51 10.72
N ILE A 4 -45.08 -7.37 10.91
CA ILE A 4 -43.88 -7.25 11.78
C ILE A 4 -44.25 -6.47 13.03
N ARG A 5 -43.80 -6.94 14.20
CA ARG A 5 -43.90 -6.22 15.48
C ARG A 5 -42.53 -6.08 16.09
N ALA A 6 -42.14 -4.85 16.41
CA ALA A 6 -40.96 -4.57 17.18
C ALA A 6 -41.20 -4.92 18.67
N ARG A 7 -40.24 -5.55 19.32
CA ARG A 7 -40.25 -5.94 20.75
C ARG A 7 -38.88 -5.65 21.37
N LYS A 8 -38.87 -5.46 22.69
CA LYS A 8 -37.62 -5.27 23.44
C LYS A 8 -37.31 -6.49 24.31
N ARG A 9 -36.06 -6.87 24.38
CA ARG A 9 -35.55 -7.89 25.32
C ARG A 9 -35.34 -7.27 26.71
N ALA A 10 -35.11 -8.12 27.69
CA ALA A 10 -34.81 -7.68 29.07
C ALA A 10 -33.52 -6.85 29.18
N ASP A 11 -32.57 -7.01 28.23
CA ASP A 11 -31.34 -6.24 28.14
C ASP A 11 -31.48 -4.89 27.41
N GLY A 12 -32.73 -4.54 26.99
CA GLY A 12 -33.03 -3.30 26.26
C GLY A 12 -32.82 -3.38 24.75
N SER A 13 -32.25 -4.45 24.21
CA SER A 13 -32.09 -4.64 22.77
C SER A 13 -33.45 -4.85 22.08
N GLU A 14 -33.59 -4.31 20.86
CA GLU A 14 -34.80 -4.46 20.06
C GLU A 14 -34.67 -5.63 19.10
N TYR A 15 -35.79 -6.36 18.93
CA TYR A 15 -35.92 -7.41 17.93
C TYR A 15 -37.30 -7.34 17.25
N HIS A 16 -37.40 -7.94 16.07
CA HIS A 16 -38.57 -7.84 15.19
C HIS A 16 -39.18 -9.20 15.01
N THR A 17 -40.45 -9.35 15.44
CA THR A 17 -41.19 -10.60 15.28
C THR A 17 -42.07 -10.48 14.03
N LEU A 18 -41.77 -11.31 13.03
CA LEU A 18 -42.61 -11.52 11.85
C LEU A 18 -43.67 -12.58 12.15
N MET A 19 -44.93 -12.23 11.88
CA MET A 19 -46.10 -13.10 12.11
C MET A 19 -46.86 -13.25 10.82
N TRP A 20 -47.27 -14.50 10.52
CA TRP A 20 -48.11 -14.85 9.36
C TRP A 20 -49.07 -15.98 9.70
N ARG A 21 -49.99 -16.30 8.78
CA ARG A 21 -50.92 -17.39 8.90
C ARG A 21 -50.68 -18.37 7.78
N GLU A 22 -50.31 -19.61 8.14
CA GLU A 22 -50.06 -20.74 7.23
C GLU A 22 -50.95 -21.90 7.65
N ASP A 23 -51.67 -22.50 6.72
CA ASP A 23 -52.61 -23.59 6.98
C ASP A 23 -53.60 -23.31 8.13
N ASN A 24 -54.17 -22.13 8.16
CA ASN A 24 -55.04 -21.64 9.22
C ASN A 24 -54.42 -21.54 10.63
N LYS A 25 -53.11 -21.76 10.78
CA LYS A 25 -52.35 -21.61 12.03
C LYS A 25 -51.52 -20.38 12.03
N GLN A 26 -51.51 -19.67 13.17
CA GLN A 26 -50.62 -18.51 13.32
C GLN A 26 -49.18 -19.01 13.56
N ARG A 27 -48.24 -18.47 12.77
CA ARG A 27 -46.79 -18.73 12.86
C ARG A 27 -46.07 -17.46 13.19
N SER A 28 -44.91 -17.55 13.80
CA SER A 28 -44.03 -16.39 14.01
C SER A 28 -42.56 -16.80 14.01
N ILE A 29 -41.71 -15.88 13.60
CA ILE A 29 -40.24 -15.98 13.68
C ILE A 29 -39.70 -14.61 14.06
N SER A 30 -38.58 -14.56 14.80
CA SER A 30 -37.99 -13.31 15.27
C SER A 30 -36.61 -13.09 14.63
N PHE A 31 -36.31 -11.83 14.31
CA PHE A 31 -35.07 -11.37 13.69
C PHE A 31 -34.50 -10.24 14.54
N ASP A 32 -33.19 -10.16 14.60
CA ASP A 32 -32.48 -9.05 15.26
C ASP A 32 -32.35 -7.83 14.34
N ASP A 33 -32.53 -8.03 13.03
CA ASP A 33 -32.47 -6.98 12.01
C ASP A 33 -33.86 -6.74 11.38
N LEU A 34 -34.33 -5.48 11.37
CA LEU A 34 -35.57 -5.07 10.76
C LEU A 34 -35.58 -5.33 9.24
N HIS A 35 -34.46 -5.10 8.53
CA HIS A 35 -34.39 -5.30 7.09
C HIS A 35 -34.52 -6.77 6.72
N GLU A 36 -34.00 -7.68 7.54
CA GLU A 36 -34.18 -9.11 7.35
C GLU A 36 -35.65 -9.51 7.58
N ALA A 37 -36.28 -9.00 8.63
CA ALA A 37 -37.72 -9.23 8.89
C ALA A 37 -38.60 -8.71 7.74
N GLU A 38 -38.31 -7.52 7.21
CA GLU A 38 -39.05 -6.96 6.06
C GLU A 38 -38.84 -7.75 4.77
N ARG A 39 -37.66 -8.29 4.54
CA ARG A 39 -37.35 -9.16 3.41
C ARG A 39 -38.19 -10.43 3.47
N TRP A 40 -38.20 -11.10 4.61
CA TRP A 40 -39.02 -12.31 4.84
C TRP A 40 -40.51 -12.01 4.73
N LYS A 41 -40.96 -10.86 5.22
CA LYS A 41 -42.35 -10.43 5.05
C LYS A 41 -42.76 -10.35 3.58
N ARG A 42 -41.95 -9.71 2.75
CA ARG A 42 -42.19 -9.60 1.30
C ARG A 42 -42.24 -10.97 0.63
N LEU A 43 -41.33 -11.88 0.99
CA LEU A 43 -41.29 -13.23 0.45
C LEU A 43 -42.54 -14.04 0.85
N LEU A 44 -42.98 -13.96 2.09
CA LEU A 44 -44.22 -14.61 2.55
C LEU A 44 -45.45 -14.05 1.86
N ASP A 45 -45.58 -12.73 1.74
CA ASP A 45 -46.69 -12.07 1.07
C ASP A 45 -46.74 -12.43 -0.43
N ALA A 46 -45.59 -12.60 -1.09
CA ALA A 46 -45.49 -12.97 -2.50
C ALA A 46 -45.72 -14.47 -2.75
N ASN A 47 -45.53 -15.36 -1.73
CA ASN A 47 -45.60 -16.81 -1.87
C ASN A 47 -46.75 -17.45 -1.07
N GLY A 48 -47.88 -16.76 -0.98
CA GLY A 48 -49.10 -17.29 -0.41
C GLY A 48 -49.01 -17.59 1.09
N GLN A 49 -48.16 -16.90 1.83
CA GLN A 49 -47.89 -17.06 3.27
C GLN A 49 -47.26 -18.44 3.62
N SER A 50 -46.70 -19.15 2.64
CA SER A 50 -45.98 -20.39 2.87
C SER A 50 -44.51 -20.13 3.19
N MET A 51 -44.07 -20.51 4.39
CA MET A 51 -42.66 -20.40 4.78
C MET A 51 -41.76 -21.30 3.91
N THR A 52 -42.24 -22.49 3.51
CA THR A 52 -41.47 -23.40 2.65
C THR A 52 -41.19 -22.78 1.28
N LEU A 53 -42.21 -22.17 0.67
CA LEU A 53 -42.06 -21.50 -0.63
C LEU A 53 -41.23 -20.20 -0.50
N ALA A 54 -41.48 -19.43 0.56
CA ALA A 54 -40.69 -18.22 0.84
C ALA A 54 -39.23 -18.57 1.09
N ALA A 55 -38.91 -19.65 1.81
CA ALA A 55 -37.54 -20.12 2.04
C ALA A 55 -36.86 -20.58 0.74
N ALA A 56 -37.58 -21.34 -0.12
CA ALA A 56 -37.04 -21.74 -1.42
C ALA A 56 -36.67 -20.52 -2.28
N VAL A 57 -37.57 -19.52 -2.38
CA VAL A 57 -37.27 -18.27 -3.11
C VAL A 57 -36.18 -17.46 -2.42
N HIS A 58 -36.12 -17.47 -1.09
CA HIS A 58 -35.04 -16.83 -0.33
C HIS A 58 -33.70 -17.50 -0.62
N ASP A 59 -33.63 -18.82 -0.61
CA ASP A 59 -32.43 -19.61 -0.89
C ASP A 59 -32.00 -19.47 -2.35
N ASP A 60 -32.96 -19.52 -3.30
CA ASP A 60 -32.71 -19.22 -4.72
C ASP A 60 -32.20 -17.76 -4.89
N GLY A 61 -32.79 -16.82 -4.18
CA GLY A 61 -32.31 -15.42 -4.16
C GLY A 61 -30.93 -15.25 -3.56
N LEU A 62 -30.57 -16.07 -2.56
CA LEU A 62 -29.19 -16.11 -2.01
C LEU A 62 -28.22 -16.79 -2.98
N LEU A 63 -28.72 -17.72 -3.82
CA LEU A 63 -27.97 -18.39 -4.87
C LEU A 63 -27.94 -17.58 -6.18
N ALA A 64 -28.83 -16.58 -6.33
CA ALA A 64 -28.86 -15.69 -7.49
C ALA A 64 -27.75 -14.64 -7.43
N GLY A 65 -27.39 -14.14 -8.62
CA GLY A 65 -26.37 -13.11 -8.75
C GLY A 65 -24.96 -13.65 -9.01
N PRO A 66 -24.00 -12.77 -9.22
CA PRO A 66 -22.63 -13.13 -9.59
C PRO A 66 -21.88 -13.80 -8.44
N THR A 67 -20.90 -14.60 -8.81
CA THR A 67 -19.87 -15.07 -7.90
C THR A 67 -18.95 -13.90 -7.50
N LEU A 68 -18.19 -14.09 -6.43
CA LEU A 68 -17.20 -13.08 -6.04
C LEU A 68 -16.09 -12.93 -7.10
N ASN A 69 -15.72 -13.99 -7.82
CA ASN A 69 -14.76 -13.90 -8.92
C ASN A 69 -15.28 -13.03 -10.07
N GLU A 70 -16.54 -13.18 -10.44
CA GLU A 70 -17.18 -12.33 -11.45
C GLU A 70 -17.25 -10.88 -10.98
N LEU A 71 -17.56 -10.63 -9.71
CA LEU A 71 -17.57 -9.27 -9.16
C LEU A 71 -16.15 -8.69 -9.04
N PHE A 72 -15.12 -9.49 -8.76
CA PHE A 72 -13.72 -9.02 -8.83
C PHE A 72 -13.34 -8.59 -10.25
N ALA A 73 -13.71 -9.37 -11.26
CA ALA A 73 -13.44 -9.03 -12.65
C ALA A 73 -14.09 -7.69 -13.03
N GLU A 74 -15.37 -7.53 -12.72
CA GLU A 74 -16.12 -6.29 -12.94
C GLU A 74 -15.52 -5.11 -12.18
N HIS A 75 -15.18 -5.29 -10.89
CA HIS A 75 -14.54 -4.25 -10.10
C HIS A 75 -13.21 -3.79 -10.70
N ILE A 76 -12.37 -4.75 -11.14
CA ILE A 76 -11.06 -4.46 -11.72
C ILE A 76 -11.21 -3.72 -13.06
N GLU A 77 -12.21 -4.06 -13.87
CA GLU A 77 -12.48 -3.41 -15.16
C GLU A 77 -12.92 -1.94 -14.96
N GLN A 78 -13.68 -1.66 -13.91
CA GLN A 78 -14.14 -0.30 -13.57
C GLN A 78 -13.03 0.60 -13.01
N LEU A 79 -11.82 0.10 -12.76
CA LEU A 79 -10.73 0.90 -12.18
C LEU A 79 -10.11 1.85 -13.22
N THR A 80 -10.45 3.13 -13.17
CA THR A 80 -9.92 4.17 -14.08
C THR A 80 -8.54 4.71 -13.67
N GLY A 81 -8.16 4.58 -12.40
CA GLY A 81 -6.92 5.16 -11.85
C GLY A 81 -5.80 4.15 -11.58
N ALA A 82 -6.02 2.86 -11.86
CA ALA A 82 -5.04 1.80 -11.59
C ALA A 82 -4.12 1.59 -12.80
N GLY A 83 -2.80 1.64 -12.59
CA GLY A 83 -1.84 1.31 -13.65
C GLY A 83 -1.79 -0.21 -13.93
N PRO A 84 -1.26 -0.61 -15.11
CA PRO A 84 -1.26 -2.00 -15.57
C PRO A 84 -0.68 -3.00 -14.56
N TYR A 85 0.41 -2.65 -13.90
CA TYR A 85 1.01 -3.47 -12.84
C TYR A 85 0.05 -3.73 -11.67
N MET A 86 -0.72 -2.72 -11.25
CA MET A 86 -1.68 -2.87 -10.15
C MET A 86 -2.82 -3.80 -10.56
N ILE A 87 -3.33 -3.68 -11.78
CA ILE A 87 -4.35 -4.56 -12.33
C ILE A 87 -3.86 -6.01 -12.37
N LYS A 88 -2.65 -6.24 -12.90
CA LYS A 88 -2.04 -7.58 -12.88
C LYS A 88 -1.93 -8.15 -11.46
N ARG A 89 -1.49 -7.32 -10.53
CA ARG A 89 -1.36 -7.72 -9.12
C ARG A 89 -2.70 -8.08 -8.51
N TYR A 90 -3.76 -7.31 -8.77
CA TYR A 90 -5.10 -7.61 -8.28
C TYR A 90 -5.62 -8.94 -8.85
N LYS A 91 -5.44 -9.19 -10.15
CA LYS A 91 -5.79 -10.49 -10.76
C LYS A 91 -5.06 -11.65 -10.08
N ALA A 92 -3.75 -11.54 -9.91
CA ALA A 92 -2.96 -12.54 -9.19
C ALA A 92 -3.37 -12.70 -7.72
N ASP A 93 -3.76 -11.60 -7.05
CA ASP A 93 -4.28 -11.65 -5.69
C ASP A 93 -5.60 -12.41 -5.62
N VAL A 94 -6.50 -12.22 -6.59
CA VAL A 94 -7.78 -12.96 -6.68
C VAL A 94 -7.51 -14.46 -6.84
N GLU A 95 -6.67 -14.84 -7.78
CA GLU A 95 -6.34 -16.23 -8.07
C GLU A 95 -5.69 -16.97 -6.89
N ASN A 96 -4.80 -16.29 -6.15
CA ASN A 96 -3.99 -16.94 -5.12
C ASN A 96 -4.57 -16.87 -3.70
N HIS A 97 -5.47 -15.91 -3.42
CA HIS A 97 -5.89 -15.62 -2.05
C HIS A 97 -7.40 -15.69 -1.80
N PHE A 98 -8.20 -15.77 -2.85
CA PHE A 98 -9.67 -15.80 -2.72
C PHE A 98 -10.31 -17.06 -3.30
N VAL A 99 -9.55 -18.16 -3.47
CA VAL A 99 -10.03 -19.39 -4.12
C VAL A 99 -11.37 -19.86 -3.54
N ASP A 100 -11.46 -20.02 -2.21
CA ASP A 100 -12.66 -20.54 -1.54
C ASP A 100 -13.82 -19.53 -1.53
N LEU A 101 -13.51 -18.23 -1.37
CA LEU A 101 -14.54 -17.19 -1.39
C LEU A 101 -14.95 -16.84 -2.82
N GLY A 102 -14.03 -16.91 -3.77
CA GLY A 102 -14.23 -16.47 -5.15
C GLY A 102 -15.34 -17.23 -5.88
N ALA A 103 -15.49 -18.52 -5.60
CA ALA A 103 -16.55 -19.36 -6.17
C ALA A 103 -17.93 -19.12 -5.55
N ARG A 104 -18.02 -18.44 -4.40
CA ARG A 104 -19.29 -18.21 -3.70
C ARG A 104 -20.08 -17.06 -4.31
N ARG A 105 -21.40 -17.14 -4.27
CA ARG A 105 -22.29 -16.04 -4.65
C ARG A 105 -22.13 -14.86 -3.70
N VAL A 106 -22.04 -13.65 -4.27
CA VAL A 106 -21.81 -12.40 -3.52
C VAL A 106 -22.88 -12.16 -2.45
N THR A 107 -24.14 -12.49 -2.77
CA THR A 107 -25.28 -12.35 -1.86
C THR A 107 -25.19 -13.25 -0.62
N GLY A 108 -24.56 -14.42 -0.75
CA GLY A 108 -24.40 -15.41 0.33
C GLY A 108 -23.16 -15.22 1.20
N ILE A 109 -22.27 -14.25 0.89
CA ILE A 109 -21.08 -14.00 1.69
C ILE A 109 -21.43 -13.13 2.90
N LYS A 110 -21.17 -13.64 4.11
CA LYS A 110 -21.46 -12.98 5.38
C LYS A 110 -20.18 -12.46 6.06
N HIS A 111 -20.35 -11.66 7.10
CA HIS A 111 -19.24 -11.14 7.91
C HIS A 111 -18.35 -12.26 8.48
N GLU A 112 -18.95 -13.35 8.94
CA GLU A 112 -18.24 -14.50 9.51
C GLU A 112 -17.34 -15.20 8.47
N ASP A 113 -17.73 -15.18 7.20
CA ASP A 113 -16.91 -15.73 6.12
C ASP A 113 -15.64 -14.90 5.91
N ILE A 114 -15.76 -13.58 6.00
CA ILE A 114 -14.61 -12.68 5.91
C ILE A 114 -13.67 -12.91 7.10
N VAL A 115 -14.22 -13.03 8.32
CA VAL A 115 -13.43 -13.36 9.52
C VAL A 115 -12.71 -14.70 9.36
N ARG A 116 -13.40 -15.73 8.86
CA ARG A 116 -12.83 -17.06 8.61
C ARG A 116 -11.71 -16.99 7.57
N TRP A 117 -11.93 -16.24 6.49
CA TRP A 117 -10.92 -16.03 5.46
C TRP A 117 -9.67 -15.34 6.03
N ILE A 118 -9.81 -14.29 6.86
CA ILE A 118 -8.69 -13.62 7.52
C ILE A 118 -7.90 -14.60 8.40
N LYS A 119 -8.59 -15.41 9.22
CA LYS A 119 -7.94 -16.45 10.04
C LYS A 119 -7.18 -17.46 9.17
N GLY A 120 -7.76 -17.87 8.05
CA GLY A 120 -7.09 -18.71 7.06
C GLY A 120 -5.83 -18.06 6.48
N MET A 121 -5.89 -16.76 6.19
CA MET A 121 -4.73 -15.98 5.71
C MET A 121 -3.61 -15.88 6.77
N GLN A 122 -3.96 -15.74 8.05
CA GLN A 122 -2.99 -15.74 9.15
C GLN A 122 -2.28 -17.10 9.31
N ALA A 123 -3.01 -18.20 9.06
CA ALA A 123 -2.44 -19.55 9.12
C ALA A 123 -1.54 -19.89 7.91
N LYS A 124 -1.69 -19.17 6.78
CA LYS A 124 -0.87 -19.41 5.59
C LYS A 124 0.55 -18.89 5.81
N SER A 125 1.52 -19.71 5.42
CA SER A 125 2.92 -19.32 5.36
C SER A 125 3.39 -19.19 3.90
N TRP A 126 4.24 -18.19 3.63
CA TRP A 126 4.93 -18.03 2.36
C TRP A 126 6.44 -18.16 2.60
N LYS A 127 7.07 -19.12 1.97
CA LYS A 127 8.52 -19.41 2.15
C LYS A 127 8.89 -19.58 3.64
N GLY A 128 8.07 -20.29 4.41
CA GLY A 128 8.30 -20.56 5.82
C GLY A 128 8.02 -19.39 6.78
N LYS A 129 7.51 -18.25 6.27
CA LYS A 129 7.13 -17.10 7.10
C LYS A 129 5.62 -16.88 7.07
N PRO A 130 4.98 -16.55 8.19
CA PRO A 130 3.56 -16.22 8.22
C PRO A 130 3.29 -14.97 7.37
N MET A 131 2.07 -14.84 6.83
CA MET A 131 1.68 -13.67 6.06
C MET A 131 1.57 -12.44 6.97
N SER A 132 2.23 -11.34 6.60
CA SER A 132 2.24 -10.13 7.42
C SER A 132 0.85 -9.50 7.53
N ALA A 133 0.56 -8.87 8.67
CA ALA A 133 -0.68 -8.14 8.91
C ALA A 133 -0.95 -7.09 7.82
N LYS A 134 0.08 -6.41 7.33
CA LYS A 134 -0.02 -5.44 6.22
C LYS A 134 -0.45 -6.10 4.91
N THR A 135 0.08 -7.30 4.62
CA THR A 135 -0.32 -8.06 3.42
C THR A 135 -1.79 -8.46 3.50
N ILE A 136 -2.23 -8.97 4.66
CA ILE A 136 -3.64 -9.32 4.90
C ILE A 136 -4.53 -8.09 4.76
N ALA A 137 -4.13 -6.94 5.35
CA ALA A 137 -4.87 -5.69 5.24
C ALA A 137 -5.01 -5.21 3.78
N ASN A 138 -3.96 -5.32 2.97
CA ASN A 138 -4.02 -4.96 1.55
C ASN A 138 -5.01 -5.86 0.77
N LYS A 139 -5.01 -7.17 1.03
CA LYS A 139 -5.95 -8.12 0.40
C LYS A 139 -7.39 -7.86 0.86
N HIS A 140 -7.59 -7.64 2.15
CA HIS A 140 -8.90 -7.24 2.68
C HIS A 140 -9.38 -5.92 2.08
N GLY A 141 -8.48 -4.96 1.83
CA GLY A 141 -8.81 -3.70 1.15
C GLY A 141 -9.36 -3.92 -0.26
N LEU A 142 -8.74 -4.83 -1.04
CA LEU A 142 -9.26 -5.21 -2.36
C LEU A 142 -10.64 -5.86 -2.25
N LEU A 143 -10.81 -6.83 -1.34
CA LEU A 143 -12.11 -7.49 -1.11
C LEU A 143 -13.20 -6.48 -0.71
N SER A 144 -12.89 -5.59 0.23
CA SER A 144 -13.83 -4.57 0.70
C SER A 144 -14.23 -3.58 -0.41
N ALA A 145 -13.27 -3.17 -1.25
CA ALA A 145 -13.55 -2.31 -2.41
C ALA A 145 -14.46 -3.02 -3.42
N THR A 146 -14.20 -4.29 -3.70
CA THR A 146 -15.02 -5.14 -4.58
C THR A 146 -16.44 -5.30 -4.02
N MET A 147 -16.59 -5.61 -2.73
CA MET A 147 -17.91 -5.68 -2.08
C MET A 147 -18.67 -4.34 -2.13
N SER A 148 -17.96 -3.22 -1.99
CA SER A 148 -18.57 -1.89 -2.17
C SER A 148 -19.04 -1.65 -3.61
N THR A 149 -18.37 -2.21 -4.60
CA THR A 149 -18.86 -2.21 -5.99
C THR A 149 -20.16 -3.02 -6.10
N GLY A 150 -20.25 -4.20 -5.49
CA GLY A 150 -21.49 -4.99 -5.43
C GLY A 150 -22.66 -4.22 -4.78
N VAL A 151 -22.39 -3.42 -3.75
CA VAL A 151 -23.41 -2.56 -3.14
C VAL A 151 -23.85 -1.45 -4.12
N ARG A 152 -22.92 -0.78 -4.81
CA ARG A 152 -23.26 0.26 -5.81
C ARG A 152 -24.05 -0.30 -6.98
N MET A 153 -23.79 -1.55 -7.36
CA MET A 153 -24.53 -2.26 -8.44
C MET A 153 -25.88 -2.82 -7.98
N GLY A 154 -26.25 -2.66 -6.72
CA GLY A 154 -27.50 -3.20 -6.18
C GLY A 154 -27.52 -4.72 -6.01
N ILE A 155 -26.37 -5.41 -6.13
CA ILE A 155 -26.26 -6.87 -5.97
C ILE A 155 -26.50 -7.29 -4.51
N ARG A 156 -26.08 -6.43 -3.57
CA ARG A 156 -26.26 -6.63 -2.13
C ARG A 156 -26.50 -5.31 -1.40
N PRO A 157 -27.17 -5.29 -0.25
CA PRO A 157 -27.51 -4.07 0.47
C PRO A 157 -26.33 -3.46 1.27
N ASP A 158 -25.36 -4.30 1.69
CA ASP A 158 -24.29 -3.92 2.62
C ASP A 158 -22.93 -4.48 2.19
N ASN A 159 -21.88 -4.05 2.87
CA ASN A 159 -20.53 -4.56 2.67
C ASN A 159 -20.08 -5.38 3.90
N PRO A 160 -19.96 -6.74 3.79
CA PRO A 160 -19.65 -7.62 4.91
C PRO A 160 -18.21 -7.45 5.45
N CYS A 161 -17.37 -6.72 4.75
CA CYS A 161 -16.02 -6.38 5.20
C CYS A 161 -15.98 -5.24 6.21
N LYS A 162 -17.07 -4.45 6.32
CA LYS A 162 -17.12 -3.34 7.28
C LYS A 162 -17.10 -3.86 8.72
N GLY A 163 -16.34 -3.16 9.57
CA GLY A 163 -16.24 -3.52 10.99
C GLY A 163 -15.37 -4.73 11.31
N VAL A 164 -14.83 -5.43 10.32
CA VAL A 164 -13.92 -6.56 10.55
C VAL A 164 -12.60 -6.06 11.16
N LYS A 165 -12.25 -6.63 12.31
CA LYS A 165 -10.97 -6.35 12.96
C LYS A 165 -9.84 -7.09 12.24
N LEU A 166 -8.91 -6.32 11.68
CA LEU A 166 -7.72 -6.87 11.03
C LEU A 166 -6.62 -7.17 12.04
N PRO A 167 -5.75 -8.16 11.76
CA PRO A 167 -4.60 -8.43 12.62
C PRO A 167 -3.73 -7.18 12.69
N LYS A 168 -3.30 -6.86 13.90
CA LYS A 168 -2.30 -5.82 14.11
C LYS A 168 -0.92 -6.37 13.81
N SER A 169 -0.03 -5.56 13.25
CA SER A 169 1.37 -5.94 13.16
C SER A 169 1.92 -6.03 14.59
N THR A 170 2.32 -7.22 14.98
CA THR A 170 3.08 -7.45 16.23
C THR A 170 4.58 -7.33 15.97
N GLU A 171 4.98 -7.40 14.69
CA GLU A 171 6.34 -7.07 14.31
C GLU A 171 6.52 -5.56 14.46
N HIS A 172 7.59 -5.17 15.11
CA HIS A 172 8.07 -3.79 15.10
C HIS A 172 7.94 -3.29 13.64
N GLN A 173 7.38 -2.08 13.49
CA GLN A 173 7.35 -1.37 12.19
C GLN A 173 8.65 -1.69 11.49
N ASP A 174 8.60 -2.08 10.20
CA ASP A 174 9.82 -2.39 9.42
C ASP A 174 10.98 -1.56 9.94
N ILE A 175 11.90 -2.19 10.67
CA ILE A 175 13.01 -1.47 11.30
C ILE A 175 13.74 -0.79 10.17
N ILE A 176 13.56 0.53 10.08
CA ILE A 176 14.23 1.31 9.06
C ILE A 176 15.72 1.25 9.40
N ARG A 177 16.51 0.66 8.50
CA ARG A 177 17.94 0.57 8.67
C ARG A 177 18.59 1.87 8.18
N PHE A 178 19.03 2.70 9.12
CA PHE A 178 19.87 3.85 8.82
C PHE A 178 21.33 3.41 8.75
N ILE A 179 22.02 3.86 7.71
CA ILE A 179 23.43 3.53 7.49
C ILE A 179 24.26 4.66 8.11
N GLU A 180 25.16 4.32 9.02
CA GLU A 180 26.08 5.26 9.61
C GLU A 180 27.09 5.80 8.57
N LYS A 181 27.60 7.04 8.75
CA LYS A 181 28.52 7.67 7.78
C LYS A 181 29.77 6.85 7.55
N THR A 182 30.35 6.28 8.61
CA THR A 182 31.52 5.41 8.55
C THR A 182 31.22 4.09 7.83
N GLU A 183 30.07 3.48 8.10
CA GLU A 183 29.60 2.28 7.40
C GLU A 183 29.36 2.57 5.92
N TRP A 184 28.70 3.68 5.59
CA TRP A 184 28.50 4.12 4.21
C TRP A 184 29.81 4.26 3.46
N SER A 185 30.80 4.93 4.05
CA SER A 185 32.13 5.09 3.44
C SER A 185 32.79 3.76 3.14
N ARG A 186 32.69 2.77 4.05
CA ARG A 186 33.20 1.41 3.84
C ARG A 186 32.46 0.70 2.72
N ILE A 187 31.13 0.79 2.65
CA ILE A 187 30.33 0.18 1.58
C ILE A 187 30.74 0.75 0.22
N ILE A 188 30.86 2.08 0.11
CA ILE A 188 31.25 2.74 -1.15
C ILE A 188 32.68 2.36 -1.57
N ALA A 189 33.61 2.26 -0.62
CA ALA A 189 35.00 1.87 -0.91
C ALA A 189 35.12 0.43 -1.48
N HIS A 190 34.18 -0.47 -1.15
CA HIS A 190 34.16 -1.82 -1.64
C HIS A 190 33.16 -2.04 -2.79
N MET A 191 32.48 -0.98 -3.21
CA MET A 191 31.54 -1.04 -4.32
C MET A 191 32.25 -1.01 -5.66
N ASP A 192 31.73 -1.72 -6.64
CA ASP A 192 32.15 -1.60 -8.02
C ASP A 192 32.10 -0.13 -8.48
N PRO A 193 33.21 0.47 -8.97
CA PRO A 193 33.31 1.88 -9.31
C PRO A 193 32.23 2.37 -10.27
N HIS A 194 31.74 1.51 -11.16
CA HIS A 194 30.67 1.83 -12.10
C HIS A 194 29.37 2.27 -11.40
N PHE A 195 29.06 1.68 -10.24
CA PHE A 195 27.82 1.96 -9.53
C PHE A 195 27.96 3.02 -8.43
N VAL A 196 29.18 3.38 -8.02
CA VAL A 196 29.42 4.38 -6.97
C VAL A 196 28.68 5.69 -7.22
N PRO A 197 28.74 6.32 -8.42
CA PRO A 197 28.04 7.58 -8.69
C PRO A 197 26.53 7.49 -8.47
N PHE A 198 25.92 6.37 -8.84
CA PHE A 198 24.48 6.14 -8.63
C PHE A 198 24.11 6.11 -7.14
N PHE A 199 24.88 5.39 -6.33
CA PHE A 199 24.61 5.30 -4.89
C PHE A 199 24.94 6.61 -4.18
N GLN A 200 25.97 7.33 -4.60
CA GLN A 200 26.28 8.70 -4.10
C GLN A 200 25.13 9.68 -4.41
N LEU A 201 24.50 9.58 -5.59
CA LEU A 201 23.32 10.36 -5.90
C LEU A 201 22.15 9.97 -4.99
N LEU A 202 21.88 8.67 -4.79
CA LEU A 202 20.77 8.21 -3.94
C LEU A 202 20.88 8.76 -2.52
N VAL A 203 22.06 8.62 -1.88
CA VAL A 203 22.24 9.10 -0.51
C VAL A 203 22.36 10.62 -0.43
N GLY A 204 22.89 11.27 -1.47
CA GLY A 204 23.01 12.75 -1.52
C GLY A 204 21.70 13.48 -1.76
N THR A 205 20.69 12.80 -2.34
CA THR A 205 19.41 13.44 -2.75
C THR A 205 18.17 12.84 -2.15
N GLY A 206 18.22 11.58 -1.67
CA GLY A 206 17.06 10.84 -1.22
C GLY A 206 16.07 10.48 -2.33
N LEU A 207 16.48 10.47 -3.59
CA LEU A 207 15.62 10.05 -4.72
C LEU A 207 15.18 8.59 -4.57
N ARG A 208 13.99 8.26 -5.11
CA ARG A 208 13.58 6.87 -5.23
C ARG A 208 14.42 6.19 -6.31
N PHE A 209 14.66 4.89 -6.16
CA PHE A 209 15.42 4.11 -7.14
C PHE A 209 14.93 4.33 -8.59
N SER A 210 13.61 4.19 -8.79
CA SER A 210 12.99 4.34 -10.12
C SER A 210 13.02 5.77 -10.68
N GLU A 211 13.12 6.78 -9.83
CA GLU A 211 13.34 8.18 -10.22
C GLU A 211 14.79 8.37 -10.67
N ALA A 212 15.75 7.94 -9.86
CA ALA A 212 17.18 8.12 -10.12
C ALA A 212 17.64 7.38 -11.39
N THR A 213 17.17 6.17 -11.62
CA THR A 213 17.52 5.38 -12.82
C THR A 213 16.85 5.88 -14.12
N ALA A 214 15.85 6.77 -14.01
CA ALA A 214 15.18 7.38 -15.17
C ALA A 214 15.81 8.72 -15.61
N LEU A 215 16.83 9.19 -14.88
CA LEU A 215 17.46 10.49 -15.16
C LEU A 215 18.31 10.46 -16.44
N THR A 216 18.20 11.52 -17.19
CA THR A 216 19.01 11.84 -18.36
C THR A 216 19.82 13.11 -18.10
N PRO A 217 20.87 13.47 -18.87
CA PRO A 217 21.62 14.71 -18.68
C PRO A 217 20.74 15.96 -18.64
N LYS A 218 19.66 15.99 -19.38
CA LYS A 218 18.68 17.09 -19.44
C LYS A 218 17.95 17.38 -18.11
N ASP A 219 18.01 16.43 -17.18
CA ASP A 219 17.40 16.57 -15.86
C ASP A 219 18.35 17.25 -14.84
N PHE A 220 19.62 17.51 -15.22
CA PHE A 220 20.62 18.10 -14.36
C PHE A 220 20.98 19.53 -14.81
N ASP A 221 21.08 20.44 -13.86
CA ASP A 221 21.75 21.71 -13.99
C ASP A 221 22.98 21.69 -13.04
N LEU A 222 24.17 21.49 -13.62
CA LEU A 222 25.43 21.41 -12.87
C LEU A 222 26.29 22.66 -13.02
N GLY A 223 25.86 23.69 -13.76
CA GLY A 223 26.62 24.89 -14.10
C GLY A 223 26.29 26.10 -13.24
N GLY A 224 25.15 26.11 -12.56
CA GLY A 224 24.70 27.23 -11.76
C GLY A 224 25.33 27.32 -10.37
N PRO A 225 25.08 28.41 -9.63
CA PRO A 225 25.59 28.60 -8.27
C PRO A 225 25.04 27.56 -7.28
N THR A 226 23.89 26.98 -7.59
CA THR A 226 23.29 25.90 -6.84
C THR A 226 22.94 24.75 -7.81
N PRO A 227 23.84 23.77 -7.99
CA PRO A 227 23.59 22.64 -8.84
C PRO A 227 22.31 21.88 -8.44
N THR A 228 21.54 21.42 -9.42
CA THR A 228 20.24 20.78 -9.16
C THR A 228 20.01 19.55 -10.03
N VAL A 229 19.08 18.71 -9.60
CA VAL A 229 18.45 17.66 -10.40
C VAL A 229 16.94 17.80 -10.36
N ARG A 230 16.28 17.74 -11.50
CA ARG A 230 14.83 17.82 -11.64
C ARG A 230 14.22 16.43 -11.85
N VAL A 231 13.31 16.06 -10.97
CA VAL A 231 12.60 14.77 -11.00
C VAL A 231 11.23 14.98 -11.61
N THR A 232 11.02 14.52 -12.83
CA THR A 232 9.74 14.65 -13.55
C THR A 232 9.21 13.31 -14.03
N LYS A 233 10.00 12.25 -13.95
CA LYS A 233 9.72 10.93 -14.50
C LYS A 233 10.27 9.82 -13.61
N ALA A 234 9.74 8.62 -13.78
CA ALA A 234 10.21 7.41 -13.11
C ALA A 234 9.93 6.18 -13.95
N TRP A 235 10.71 5.14 -13.80
CA TRP A 235 10.40 3.82 -14.34
C TRP A 235 9.17 3.23 -13.67
N LYS A 236 8.28 2.67 -14.48
CA LYS A 236 7.08 1.92 -14.08
C LYS A 236 7.04 0.57 -14.76
N GLU A 237 6.48 -0.42 -14.09
CA GLU A 237 6.20 -1.72 -14.69
C GLU A 237 4.89 -1.68 -15.48
N ASP A 238 4.89 -2.31 -16.67
CA ASP A 238 3.74 -2.37 -17.58
C ASP A 238 2.77 -3.53 -17.26
N GLY A 239 3.10 -4.33 -16.25
CA GLY A 239 2.32 -5.53 -15.92
C GLY A 239 2.63 -6.76 -16.80
N ALA A 240 3.26 -6.60 -17.94
CA ALA A 240 3.69 -7.70 -18.82
C ALA A 240 5.14 -8.15 -18.56
N GLY A 241 5.82 -7.50 -17.61
CA GLY A 241 7.23 -7.74 -17.29
C GLY A 241 8.18 -6.76 -17.95
N GLY A 242 7.65 -5.83 -18.76
CA GLY A 242 8.35 -4.69 -19.32
C GLY A 242 8.32 -3.47 -18.40
N TYR A 243 9.00 -2.42 -18.84
CA TYR A 243 9.10 -1.15 -18.14
C TYR A 243 8.90 0.00 -19.10
N TYR A 244 8.27 1.06 -18.63
CA TYR A 244 8.08 2.30 -19.36
C TYR A 244 8.37 3.50 -18.48
N ILE A 245 8.68 4.65 -19.11
CA ILE A 245 8.81 5.92 -18.42
C ILE A 245 7.43 6.55 -18.26
N GLY A 246 7.10 6.91 -17.03
CA GLY A 246 5.86 7.61 -16.73
C GLY A 246 6.07 8.70 -15.67
N PRO A 247 5.04 9.53 -15.39
CA PRO A 247 5.11 10.52 -14.35
C PRO A 247 5.37 9.86 -13.00
N PRO A 248 5.98 10.55 -12.03
CA PRO A 248 6.15 10.04 -10.68
C PRO A 248 4.79 9.66 -10.06
N LYS A 249 4.82 8.91 -8.94
CA LYS A 249 3.62 8.36 -8.31
C LYS A 249 2.58 9.42 -7.92
N THR A 250 3.03 10.62 -7.52
CA THR A 250 2.17 11.73 -7.09
C THR A 250 2.63 13.03 -7.70
N ARG A 251 1.75 14.04 -7.76
CA ARG A 251 2.09 15.38 -8.25
C ARG A 251 3.23 16.03 -7.45
N ARG A 252 3.29 15.82 -6.14
CA ARG A 252 4.35 16.35 -5.27
C ARG A 252 5.69 15.64 -5.44
N SER A 253 5.72 14.48 -6.10
CA SER A 253 6.98 13.82 -6.45
C SER A 253 7.72 14.53 -7.58
N VAL A 254 7.05 15.38 -8.39
CA VAL A 254 7.71 16.30 -9.32
C VAL A 254 8.35 17.42 -8.50
N ARG A 255 9.67 17.47 -8.54
CA ARG A 255 10.45 18.39 -7.70
C ARG A 255 11.86 18.63 -8.25
N THR A 256 12.47 19.70 -7.81
CA THR A 256 13.90 19.99 -8.01
C THR A 256 14.63 19.79 -6.68
N VAL A 257 15.76 19.12 -6.72
CA VAL A 257 16.59 18.79 -5.55
C VAL A 257 17.98 19.40 -5.76
N SER A 258 18.44 20.24 -4.82
CA SER A 258 19.79 20.79 -4.81
C SER A 258 20.82 19.70 -4.53
N LEU A 259 21.99 19.81 -5.18
CA LEU A 259 23.09 18.86 -5.12
C LEU A 259 24.24 19.43 -4.29
N ALA A 260 24.73 18.65 -3.33
CA ALA A 260 25.96 18.99 -2.61
C ALA A 260 27.18 18.86 -3.54
N PRO A 261 28.27 19.63 -3.31
CA PRO A 261 29.48 19.55 -4.14
C PRO A 261 30.07 18.16 -4.29
N SER A 262 30.04 17.34 -3.24
CA SER A 262 30.50 15.95 -3.28
C SER A 262 29.61 15.05 -4.19
N THR A 263 28.32 15.27 -4.20
CA THR A 263 27.39 14.57 -5.10
C THR A 263 27.66 15.00 -6.55
N VAL A 264 27.83 16.30 -6.80
CA VAL A 264 28.18 16.83 -8.14
C VAL A 264 29.47 16.21 -8.65
N ALA A 265 30.52 16.17 -7.81
CA ALA A 265 31.81 15.57 -8.16
C ALA A 265 31.66 14.11 -8.58
N ALA A 266 30.84 13.34 -7.86
CA ALA A 266 30.60 11.92 -8.15
C ALA A 266 29.85 11.69 -9.47
N ILE A 267 28.90 12.55 -9.84
CA ILE A 267 28.00 12.32 -10.99
C ILE A 267 28.41 13.07 -12.27
N ARG A 268 29.31 14.05 -12.19
CA ARG A 268 29.71 14.90 -13.34
C ARG A 268 30.19 14.08 -14.53
N GLY A 269 31.03 13.06 -14.30
CA GLY A 269 31.52 12.17 -15.35
C GLY A 269 30.40 11.38 -16.01
N PRO A 270 29.58 10.61 -15.27
CA PRO A 270 28.41 9.91 -15.79
C PRO A 270 27.42 10.80 -16.55
N VAL A 271 27.12 11.99 -16.02
CA VAL A 271 26.23 12.96 -16.71
C VAL A 271 26.80 13.39 -18.06
N ALA A 272 28.10 13.72 -18.11
CA ALA A 272 28.77 14.12 -19.34
C ALA A 272 28.86 12.97 -20.37
N ALA A 273 29.02 11.72 -19.90
CA ALA A 273 29.19 10.54 -20.78
C ALA A 273 27.86 9.99 -21.32
N ALA A 274 26.70 10.34 -20.75
CA ALA A 274 25.42 9.71 -21.07
C ALA A 274 24.82 10.15 -22.43
N GLY A 275 25.27 11.25 -23.02
CA GLY A 275 24.69 11.81 -24.25
C GLY A 275 23.18 12.05 -24.10
N ASP A 276 22.37 11.45 -24.99
CA ASP A 276 20.90 11.50 -24.87
C ASP A 276 20.30 10.33 -24.08
N GLY A 277 21.15 9.43 -23.55
CA GLY A 277 20.73 8.24 -22.81
C GLY A 277 20.47 8.51 -21.31
N TYR A 278 20.25 7.41 -20.58
CA TYR A 278 20.16 7.45 -19.12
C TYR A 278 21.55 7.61 -18.49
N VAL A 279 21.63 8.45 -17.47
CA VAL A 279 22.92 8.71 -16.75
C VAL A 279 23.43 7.45 -16.04
N PHE A 280 22.51 6.62 -15.55
CA PHE A 280 22.88 5.42 -14.81
C PHE A 280 22.34 4.17 -15.51
N THR A 281 23.25 3.29 -15.90
CA THR A 281 22.95 2.05 -16.62
C THR A 281 23.70 0.86 -15.99
N LEU A 282 23.38 -0.35 -16.42
CA LEU A 282 24.24 -1.50 -16.16
C LEU A 282 25.52 -1.39 -16.98
N LYS A 283 26.61 -2.08 -16.57
CA LYS A 283 27.93 -2.04 -17.26
C LYS A 283 27.89 -2.28 -18.77
N ARG A 284 26.96 -3.11 -19.23
CA ARG A 284 26.77 -3.41 -20.68
C ARG A 284 25.66 -2.56 -21.33
N GLY A 285 25.34 -1.41 -20.72
CA GLY A 285 24.15 -0.65 -21.07
C GLY A 285 22.88 -1.30 -20.48
N GLY A 286 21.73 -0.78 -20.84
CA GLY A 286 20.44 -1.27 -20.37
C GLY A 286 20.02 -0.71 -19.00
N VAL A 287 18.73 -0.83 -18.75
CA VAL A 287 18.07 -0.22 -17.60
C VAL A 287 18.45 -0.90 -16.29
N MET A 288 18.84 -0.11 -15.31
CA MET A 288 19.03 -0.60 -13.94
C MET A 288 17.69 -0.94 -13.30
N ARG A 289 17.56 -2.18 -12.81
CA ARG A 289 16.41 -2.66 -12.05
C ARG A 289 16.83 -2.95 -10.61
N SER A 290 15.96 -2.68 -9.65
CA SER A 290 16.30 -2.79 -8.23
C SER A 290 16.90 -4.16 -7.86
N GLY A 291 16.28 -5.25 -8.27
CA GLY A 291 16.78 -6.61 -7.99
C GLY A 291 18.12 -6.90 -8.64
N SER A 292 18.32 -6.55 -9.92
CA SER A 292 19.60 -6.77 -10.61
C SER A 292 20.71 -5.87 -10.07
N THR A 293 20.40 -4.64 -9.71
CA THR A 293 21.37 -3.71 -9.10
C THR A 293 21.73 -4.16 -7.69
N TYR A 294 20.77 -4.67 -6.92
CA TYR A 294 21.05 -5.27 -5.61
C TYR A 294 22.07 -6.40 -5.74
N ASN A 295 21.81 -7.37 -6.60
CA ASN A 295 22.66 -8.55 -6.74
C ASN A 295 24.04 -8.25 -7.35
N ARG A 296 24.16 -7.24 -8.22
CA ARG A 296 25.40 -6.94 -8.95
C ARG A 296 26.29 -5.88 -8.29
N ALA A 297 25.72 -5.00 -7.49
CA ALA A 297 26.43 -3.88 -6.88
C ALA A 297 26.30 -3.86 -5.36
N TRP A 298 25.05 -3.84 -4.86
CA TRP A 298 24.79 -3.58 -3.46
C TRP A 298 25.17 -4.74 -2.56
N GLU A 299 24.66 -5.93 -2.84
CA GLU A 299 24.95 -7.11 -2.04
C GLU A 299 26.44 -7.50 -2.01
N PRO A 300 27.20 -7.48 -3.13
CA PRO A 300 28.63 -7.71 -3.10
C PRO A 300 29.38 -6.74 -2.20
N ALA A 301 29.06 -5.45 -2.26
CA ALA A 301 29.68 -4.43 -1.40
C ALA A 301 29.36 -4.65 0.09
N LEU A 302 28.10 -4.99 0.42
CA LEU A 302 27.70 -5.33 1.79
C LEU A 302 28.42 -6.58 2.33
N LYS A 303 28.59 -7.59 1.49
CA LYS A 303 29.38 -8.81 1.83
C LYS A 303 30.84 -8.50 2.09
N ALA A 304 31.45 -7.67 1.26
CA ALA A 304 32.86 -7.30 1.39
C ALA A 304 33.13 -6.50 2.68
N VAL A 305 32.16 -5.74 3.14
CA VAL A 305 32.24 -4.99 4.42
C VAL A 305 31.94 -5.90 5.63
N GLY A 306 31.45 -7.13 5.42
CA GLY A 306 31.15 -8.10 6.47
C GLY A 306 29.78 -7.91 7.13
N ILE A 307 28.82 -7.24 6.48
CA ILE A 307 27.48 -7.06 7.05
C ILE A 307 26.68 -8.35 6.96
N PRO A 308 26.20 -8.93 8.08
CA PRO A 308 25.39 -10.14 8.11
C PRO A 308 24.13 -10.00 7.26
N LYS A 309 23.62 -11.08 6.70
CA LYS A 309 22.50 -11.07 5.75
C LYS A 309 21.23 -10.45 6.34
N GLU A 310 20.97 -10.72 7.60
CA GLU A 310 19.83 -10.20 8.40
C GLU A 310 19.89 -8.69 8.61
N ASP A 311 21.10 -8.13 8.70
CA ASP A 311 21.33 -6.70 8.97
C ASP A 311 21.56 -5.85 7.71
N ARG A 312 21.51 -6.48 6.52
CA ARG A 312 21.80 -5.79 5.26
C ARG A 312 20.75 -4.74 4.93
N PRO A 313 21.16 -3.47 4.76
CA PRO A 313 20.23 -2.43 4.29
C PRO A 313 19.78 -2.73 2.86
N ARG A 314 18.54 -2.42 2.58
CA ARG A 314 17.97 -2.42 1.22
C ARG A 314 18.47 -1.19 0.45
N ILE A 315 18.45 -1.20 -0.88
CA ILE A 315 18.79 0.01 -1.67
C ILE A 315 17.92 1.20 -1.26
N HIS A 316 16.64 0.95 -0.91
CA HIS A 316 15.73 2.01 -0.47
C HIS A 316 16.14 2.65 0.87
N ASP A 317 16.90 1.94 1.68
CA ASP A 317 17.38 2.45 2.96
C ASP A 317 18.43 3.57 2.79
N ALA A 318 19.07 3.71 1.60
CA ALA A 318 19.85 4.89 1.24
C ALA A 318 19.01 6.18 1.29
N ARG A 319 17.74 6.12 0.91
CA ARG A 319 16.82 7.26 1.02
C ARG A 319 16.43 7.54 2.49
N HIS A 320 16.25 6.51 3.29
CA HIS A 320 16.02 6.66 4.73
C HIS A 320 17.24 7.24 5.42
N THR A 321 18.44 6.78 5.03
CA THR A 321 19.73 7.31 5.48
C THR A 321 19.89 8.78 5.12
N HIS A 322 19.57 9.18 3.88
CA HIS A 322 19.53 10.59 3.49
C HIS A 322 18.67 11.42 4.44
N ALA A 323 17.45 10.94 4.71
CA ALA A 323 16.53 11.65 5.61
C ALA A 323 17.10 11.79 7.03
N SER A 324 17.67 10.72 7.58
CA SER A 324 18.30 10.72 8.90
C SER A 324 19.47 11.71 8.97
N TRP A 325 20.35 11.71 7.96
CA TRP A 325 21.49 12.65 7.93
C TRP A 325 21.06 14.10 7.77
N MET A 326 19.98 14.37 7.01
CA MET A 326 19.43 15.72 6.86
C MET A 326 18.82 16.24 8.16
N ILE A 327 18.09 15.40 8.89
CA ILE A 327 17.55 15.74 10.21
C ILE A 327 18.67 16.00 11.21
N ALA A 328 19.67 15.13 11.28
CA ALA A 328 20.83 15.30 12.15
C ALA A 328 21.64 16.58 11.82
N ALA A 329 21.60 17.03 10.57
CA ALA A 329 22.19 18.30 10.12
C ALA A 329 21.29 19.53 10.34
N GLY A 330 20.12 19.38 10.97
CA GLY A 330 19.22 20.48 11.31
C GLY A 330 18.21 20.87 10.23
N MET A 331 17.99 20.03 9.19
CA MET A 331 16.97 20.32 8.19
C MET A 331 15.57 20.18 8.79
N GLU A 332 14.74 21.19 8.59
CA GLU A 332 13.34 21.15 9.01
C GLU A 332 12.56 20.01 8.32
N ILE A 333 11.65 19.39 9.08
CA ILE A 333 10.85 18.25 8.61
C ILE A 333 10.00 18.58 7.38
N PHE A 334 9.49 19.81 7.29
CA PHE A 334 8.72 20.27 6.13
C PHE A 334 9.58 20.38 4.87
N ALA A 335 10.77 20.99 5.00
CA ALA A 335 11.76 21.10 3.92
C ALA A 335 12.21 19.70 3.46
N LEU A 336 12.48 18.80 4.41
CA LEU A 336 12.80 17.39 4.14
C LEU A 336 11.66 16.67 3.40
N SER A 337 10.41 16.84 3.83
CA SER A 337 9.23 16.25 3.18
C SER A 337 9.14 16.68 1.70
N ARG A 338 9.34 17.95 1.41
CA ARG A 338 9.37 18.48 0.04
C ARG A 338 10.54 17.93 -0.76
N ARG A 339 11.75 17.90 -0.19
CA ARG A 339 12.95 17.34 -0.82
C ARG A 339 12.76 15.87 -1.20
N LEU A 340 12.16 15.09 -0.33
CA LEU A 340 11.84 13.69 -0.57
C LEU A 340 10.64 13.50 -1.54
N GLY A 341 9.78 14.48 -1.73
CA GLY A 341 8.56 14.40 -2.53
C GLY A 341 7.54 13.46 -1.91
N HIS A 342 7.29 13.60 -0.60
CA HIS A 342 6.19 12.92 0.07
C HIS A 342 4.87 13.66 -0.19
N GLU A 343 3.79 12.90 -0.36
CA GLU A 343 2.44 13.46 -0.60
C GLU A 343 1.94 14.24 0.61
N SER A 344 2.23 13.74 1.82
CA SER A 344 1.89 14.37 3.09
C SER A 344 3.13 14.49 3.97
N ILE A 345 3.21 15.58 4.72
CA ILE A 345 4.20 15.76 5.78
C ILE A 345 4.08 14.66 6.85
N THR A 346 2.86 14.17 7.11
CA THR A 346 2.57 13.08 8.03
C THR A 346 3.42 11.84 7.70
N THR A 347 3.59 11.52 6.40
CA THR A 347 4.46 10.42 5.98
C THR A 347 5.91 10.58 6.44
N THR A 348 6.41 11.82 6.49
CA THR A 348 7.76 12.12 6.96
C THR A 348 7.82 12.10 8.48
N MET A 349 6.82 12.66 9.14
CA MET A 349 6.71 12.66 10.60
C MET A 349 6.61 11.23 11.16
N ASP A 350 5.70 10.41 10.64
CA ASP A 350 5.49 9.03 11.09
C ASP A 350 6.76 8.17 10.98
N ARG A 351 7.62 8.49 10.00
CA ARG A 351 8.85 7.72 9.73
C ARG A 351 10.07 8.21 10.47
N TYR A 352 10.17 9.52 10.76
CA TYR A 352 11.41 10.13 11.17
C TYR A 352 11.30 11.04 12.39
N SER A 353 10.10 11.23 13.00
CA SER A 353 9.94 12.11 14.18
C SER A 353 10.80 11.66 15.36
N HIS A 354 11.02 10.35 15.52
CA HIS A 354 11.87 9.79 16.56
C HIS A 354 13.37 10.15 16.42
N LEU A 355 13.78 10.64 15.25
CA LEU A 355 15.14 11.12 14.99
C LEU A 355 15.30 12.62 15.26
N MET A 356 14.22 13.33 15.55
CA MET A 356 14.27 14.75 15.81
C MET A 356 14.92 15.01 17.17
N PRO A 357 15.81 16.00 17.28
CA PRO A 357 16.37 16.42 18.56
C PRO A 357 15.26 16.86 19.51
N ASP A 358 15.53 16.78 20.82
CA ASP A 358 14.56 17.15 21.86
C ASP A 358 14.04 18.58 21.62
N ALA A 359 12.76 18.68 21.34
CA ALA A 359 12.08 19.93 21.02
C ALA A 359 12.14 20.95 22.16
N LEU A 360 12.26 20.48 23.42
CA LEU A 360 12.35 21.34 24.59
C LEU A 360 13.67 22.13 24.61
N PHE A 361 14.79 21.43 24.37
CA PHE A 361 16.10 22.08 24.36
C PHE A 361 16.27 23.05 23.18
N ILE A 362 15.80 22.65 21.98
CA ILE A 362 15.81 23.51 20.79
C ILE A 362 14.90 24.71 20.97
N GLY A 363 13.71 24.52 21.56
CA GLY A 363 12.75 25.59 21.81
C GLY A 363 13.32 26.69 22.70
N ALA A 364 14.01 26.31 23.78
CA ALA A 364 14.65 27.25 24.67
C ALA A 364 15.73 28.09 23.96
N ASN A 365 16.59 27.46 23.17
CA ASN A 365 17.66 28.14 22.40
C ASN A 365 17.12 29.07 21.32
N ILE A 366 16.03 28.68 20.63
CA ILE A 366 15.37 29.52 19.62
C ILE A 366 14.69 30.71 20.30
N ALA A 367 14.01 30.51 21.41
CA ALA A 367 13.38 31.58 22.19
C ALA A 367 14.44 32.60 22.66
N GLN A 368 15.57 32.13 23.20
CA GLN A 368 16.66 33.03 23.61
C GLN A 368 17.19 33.89 22.45
N LYS A 369 17.47 33.27 21.30
CA LYS A 369 17.89 34.01 20.10
C LYS A 369 16.87 35.02 19.59
N ALA A 370 15.59 34.69 19.66
CA ALA A 370 14.50 35.56 19.24
C ALA A 370 14.27 36.74 20.21
N LEU A 371 14.65 36.56 21.48
CA LEU A 371 14.60 37.64 22.52
C LEU A 371 15.83 38.56 22.47
N GLU A 372 16.93 38.10 21.90
CA GLU A 372 18.18 38.85 21.75
C GLU A 372 18.29 39.62 20.43
N ALA A 373 17.37 39.38 19.48
CA ALA A 373 17.31 40.00 18.16
C ALA A 373 16.43 41.26 18.17
#